data_b431efc5a7856063f79c2afb1b2bf17e
#
_entry.id   b431efc5a7856063f79c2afb1b2bf17e
#
_cell.length_a   1.000
_cell.length_b   1.000
_cell.length_c   1.000
_cell.angle_alpha   90.00
_cell.angle_beta   90.00
_cell.angle_gamma   90.00
#
_symmetry.space_group_name_H-M   'P 1'
#
loop_
_entity.id
_entity.type
_entity.pdbx_description
1 polymer ?
#
loop_
_entity_poly.entity_id
_entity_poly.type
_entity_poly.pdbx_seq_one_letter_code
_entity_poly.pdbx_strand_id
1 'polypeptide(L)'
;MKASLMLHMFGMVGRMKFINVQDQKLASIYIAKEDTSHGKDVFEAQFGGHQTLEQREESFNAKNQTIHCGFIEGPEGHPSTGFELSDKDKEHMAGCRVVVSSCIFGNSDFLRRPTSSKISTFSKKNVCFMMFLDELTLKKLSSEGHIPDAMGNIGLWRIIVVKHLPYADLRKTGKVPKFLSHRLFPSARYSIWLDSKMRLHTDPMLILEYFLWRTRSEYAISNHYDRHCVWEEVLQNKRLNKYNHTVIDEQFMFYQSDGLVKFIESNLSSILPSFVPEGSFIVRAHTPMSNLFSCLWFNEVDRFTSRDQLSFAYTFLKLKRMNPGKPLHLNMFKDCERRAVCKLFHHRVEDINPPPPTTRSSVN
;
A
#
# COMPACT_ATOMS: atom_id res chain seq x y z
N MET A 1 -9.75 -28.00 -23.69
CA MET A 1 -9.64 -26.52 -23.75
C MET A 1 -8.77 -25.90 -22.63
N LYS A 2 -8.79 -26.37 -21.36
CA LYS A 2 -7.93 -25.78 -20.30
C LYS A 2 -6.41 -26.05 -20.45
N ALA A 3 -6.00 -27.20 -20.97
CA ALA A 3 -4.59 -27.56 -21.16
C ALA A 3 -3.93 -26.79 -22.32
N SER A 4 -4.67 -26.50 -23.39
CA SER A 4 -4.18 -25.74 -24.55
C SER A 4 -3.94 -24.27 -24.23
N LEU A 5 -4.71 -23.68 -23.31
CA LEU A 5 -4.47 -22.31 -22.81
C LEU A 5 -3.18 -22.21 -22.00
N MET A 6 -2.85 -23.24 -21.19
CA MET A 6 -1.61 -23.28 -20.40
C MET A 6 -0.36 -23.38 -21.29
N LEU A 7 -0.38 -24.22 -22.34
CA LEU A 7 0.78 -24.31 -23.25
C LEU A 7 1.01 -23.02 -24.05
N HIS A 8 -0.08 -22.31 -24.42
CA HIS A 8 0.06 -21.00 -25.09
C HIS A 8 0.63 -19.93 -24.16
N MET A 9 0.36 -20.00 -22.85
CA MET A 9 0.92 -19.09 -21.84
C MET A 9 2.44 -19.31 -21.64
N PHE A 10 2.94 -20.55 -21.69
CA PHE A 10 4.38 -20.83 -21.61
C PHE A 10 5.15 -20.33 -22.83
N GLY A 11 4.54 -20.35 -24.02
CA GLY A 11 5.14 -19.77 -25.24
C GLY A 11 5.13 -18.23 -25.26
N MET A 12 4.19 -17.59 -24.58
CA MET A 12 4.11 -16.12 -24.50
C MET A 12 5.06 -15.53 -23.45
N VAL A 13 5.35 -16.24 -22.36
CA VAL A 13 6.31 -15.78 -21.34
C VAL A 13 7.73 -15.64 -21.91
N GLY A 14 8.09 -16.42 -22.94
CA GLY A 14 9.38 -16.31 -23.65
C GLY A 14 9.43 -15.20 -24.71
N ARG A 15 8.30 -14.61 -25.13
CA ARG A 15 8.23 -13.57 -26.16
C ARG A 15 7.74 -12.20 -25.67
N MET A 16 7.26 -12.08 -24.45
CA MET A 16 7.00 -10.75 -23.87
C MET A 16 8.33 -10.06 -23.63
N LYS A 17 8.64 -9.07 -24.44
CA LYS A 17 9.57 -8.01 -24.06
C LYS A 17 9.01 -7.45 -22.76
N PHE A 18 9.56 -7.92 -21.62
CA PHE A 18 9.39 -7.22 -20.36
C PHE A 18 9.58 -5.75 -20.68
N ILE A 19 8.67 -4.88 -20.25
CA ILE A 19 8.94 -3.44 -20.29
C ILE A 19 10.33 -3.31 -19.72
N ASN A 20 11.28 -2.87 -20.54
CA ASN A 20 12.68 -2.88 -20.16
C ASN A 20 12.85 -1.77 -19.14
N VAL A 21 12.70 -2.13 -17.84
CA VAL A 21 12.78 -1.22 -16.70
C VAL A 21 14.18 -0.59 -16.61
N GLN A 22 15.16 -1.13 -17.34
CA GLN A 22 16.54 -0.68 -17.31
C GLN A 22 16.84 0.55 -18.18
N ASP A 23 15.99 0.93 -19.13
CA ASP A 23 16.28 2.05 -20.05
C ASP A 23 15.73 3.41 -19.59
N GLN A 24 14.99 3.50 -18.50
CA GLN A 24 14.55 4.77 -17.95
C GLN A 24 15.52 5.22 -16.85
N LYS A 25 16.49 6.07 -17.21
CA LYS A 25 17.38 6.78 -16.30
C LYS A 25 16.61 7.82 -15.47
N LEU A 26 15.82 7.36 -14.52
CA LEU A 26 15.24 8.14 -13.43
C LEU A 26 15.69 7.48 -12.14
N ALA A 27 16.90 7.76 -11.69
CA ALA A 27 17.37 7.34 -10.39
C ALA A 27 16.91 8.36 -9.36
N SER A 28 15.79 8.07 -8.66
CA SER A 28 15.50 8.79 -7.43
C SER A 28 16.46 8.30 -6.34
N ILE A 29 17.19 9.20 -5.73
CA ILE A 29 18.01 8.93 -4.55
C ILE A 29 17.10 9.16 -3.34
N TYR A 30 16.93 8.15 -2.51
CA TYR A 30 16.14 8.28 -1.30
C TYR A 30 16.97 8.90 -0.19
N ILE A 31 16.41 9.90 0.49
CA ILE A 31 17.00 10.45 1.71
C ILE A 31 17.05 9.32 2.75
N ALA A 32 18.23 9.05 3.31
CA ALA A 32 18.43 8.01 4.31
C ALA A 32 18.54 8.56 5.73
N LYS A 33 19.03 9.81 5.88
CA LYS A 33 19.25 10.44 7.19
C LYS A 33 18.72 11.88 7.19
N GLU A 34 18.23 12.31 8.33
CA GLU A 34 17.89 13.70 8.59
C GLU A 34 19.15 14.56 8.70
N ASP A 35 19.07 15.77 8.16
CA ASP A 35 20.08 16.79 8.38
C ASP A 35 19.82 17.49 9.73
N THR A 36 20.85 17.59 10.57
CA THR A 36 20.79 18.17 11.93
C THR A 36 20.58 19.69 11.97
N SER A 37 20.53 20.36 10.84
CA SER A 37 20.54 21.82 10.72
C SER A 37 19.24 22.55 11.15
N HIS A 38 18.21 21.84 11.62
CA HIS A 38 16.91 22.44 11.96
C HIS A 38 16.77 22.94 13.41
N GLY A 39 17.84 23.39 14.05
CA GLY A 39 17.83 24.33 15.19
C GLY A 39 16.79 24.19 16.29
N LYS A 40 16.21 23.01 16.51
CA LYS A 40 15.29 22.72 17.62
C LYS A 40 16.04 22.02 18.73
N ASP A 41 15.89 22.51 19.95
CA ASP A 41 16.51 21.93 21.16
C ASP A 41 16.09 20.48 21.44
N VAL A 42 15.03 20.01 20.82
CA VAL A 42 14.55 18.62 20.90
C VAL A 42 14.23 18.14 19.48
N PHE A 43 15.05 17.23 18.96
CA PHE A 43 14.81 16.56 17.68
C PHE A 43 13.99 15.29 17.91
N GLU A 44 12.86 15.16 17.23
CA GLU A 44 12.07 13.93 17.19
C GLU A 44 12.23 13.27 15.82
N ALA A 45 12.82 12.08 15.80
CA ALA A 45 13.00 11.33 14.57
C ALA A 45 11.65 10.89 13.98
N GLN A 46 11.40 11.21 12.71
CA GLN A 46 10.16 10.87 12.00
C GLN A 46 10.45 9.87 10.89
N PHE A 47 9.61 8.85 10.75
CA PHE A 47 9.76 7.80 9.73
C PHE A 47 9.78 8.35 8.30
N GLY A 48 8.95 9.35 7.99
CA GLY A 48 8.91 10.05 6.71
C GLY A 48 9.94 11.17 6.58
N GLY A 49 10.63 11.53 7.68
CA GLY A 49 11.52 12.67 7.78
C GLY A 49 10.79 14.02 7.81
N HIS A 50 11.57 15.10 7.98
CA HIS A 50 11.06 16.46 7.97
C HIS A 50 11.19 17.05 6.58
N GLN A 51 10.08 17.36 5.94
CA GLN A 51 10.05 17.91 4.58
C GLN A 51 9.44 19.32 4.61
N THR A 52 10.20 20.33 4.12
CA THR A 52 9.67 21.68 3.90
C THR A 52 8.64 21.70 2.78
N LEU A 53 7.85 22.77 2.70
CA LEU A 53 6.89 22.93 1.60
C LEU A 53 7.58 23.04 0.24
N GLU A 54 8.76 23.65 0.19
CA GLU A 54 9.58 23.78 -1.02
C GLU A 54 10.12 22.42 -1.48
N GLN A 55 10.72 21.64 -0.57
CA GLN A 55 11.18 20.27 -0.84
C GLN A 55 10.04 19.37 -1.30
N ARG A 56 8.86 19.54 -0.67
CA ARG A 56 7.66 18.83 -1.09
C ARG A 56 7.25 19.21 -2.52
N GLU A 57 7.24 20.49 -2.86
CA GLU A 57 6.93 20.96 -4.21
C GLU A 57 7.91 20.41 -5.25
N GLU A 58 9.20 20.50 -4.97
CA GLU A 58 10.27 19.99 -5.84
C GLU A 58 10.16 18.48 -6.05
N SER A 59 9.73 17.73 -5.03
CA SER A 59 9.62 16.27 -5.09
C SER A 59 8.67 15.77 -6.17
N PHE A 60 7.72 16.59 -6.62
CA PHE A 60 6.83 16.25 -7.73
C PHE A 60 7.49 16.33 -9.12
N ASN A 61 8.67 16.93 -9.25
CA ASN A 61 9.42 16.94 -10.51
C ASN A 61 10.13 15.60 -10.71
N ALA A 62 9.77 14.85 -11.75
CA ALA A 62 10.39 13.57 -12.10
C ALA A 62 11.75 13.79 -12.80
N LYS A 63 12.74 14.28 -12.06
CA LYS A 63 14.14 14.45 -12.46
C LYS A 63 15.01 13.54 -11.60
N ASN A 64 16.31 13.48 -11.90
CA ASN A 64 17.28 12.91 -10.97
C ASN A 64 17.29 13.77 -9.70
N GLN A 65 16.68 13.30 -8.64
CA GLN A 65 16.44 14.06 -7.42
C GLN A 65 16.53 13.17 -6.18
N THR A 66 16.85 13.81 -5.08
CA THR A 66 16.75 13.22 -3.76
C THR A 66 15.33 13.43 -3.23
N ILE A 67 14.70 12.36 -2.73
CA ILE A 67 13.30 12.38 -2.28
C ILE A 67 13.14 11.72 -0.91
N HIS A 68 12.28 12.32 -0.08
CA HIS A 68 11.74 11.67 1.11
C HIS A 68 10.81 10.53 0.69
N CYS A 69 11.04 9.33 1.27
CA CYS A 69 10.25 8.14 0.92
C CYS A 69 10.22 7.12 2.07
N GLY A 70 9.98 7.58 3.29
CA GLY A 70 10.03 6.78 4.51
C GLY A 70 11.42 6.21 4.81
N PHE A 71 11.55 5.47 5.90
CA PHE A 71 12.78 4.82 6.36
C PHE A 71 13.95 5.81 6.54
N ILE A 72 13.64 7.02 7.00
CA ILE A 72 14.63 8.05 7.28
C ILE A 72 15.13 7.86 8.70
N GLU A 73 16.44 7.71 8.85
CA GLU A 73 17.08 7.60 10.15
C GLU A 73 17.24 9.00 10.77
N GLY A 74 17.01 9.11 12.06
CA GLY A 74 17.34 10.31 12.82
C GLY A 74 18.87 10.50 12.97
N PRO A 75 19.31 11.64 13.53
CA PRO A 75 20.69 11.86 13.88
C PRO A 75 21.22 10.81 14.84
N GLU A 76 22.54 10.65 14.91
CA GLU A 76 23.20 9.72 15.82
C GLU A 76 22.78 9.98 17.28
N GLY A 77 22.46 8.89 18.00
CA GLY A 77 21.98 8.97 19.40
C GLY A 77 20.47 9.14 19.55
N HIS A 78 19.71 9.26 18.47
CA HIS A 78 18.25 9.34 18.53
C HIS A 78 17.60 7.94 18.38
N PRO A 79 16.39 7.75 18.92
CA PRO A 79 15.64 6.51 18.75
C PRO A 79 15.41 6.17 17.28
N SER A 80 15.24 4.88 16.98
CA SER A 80 14.82 4.41 15.67
C SER A 80 13.51 5.07 15.23
N THR A 81 13.38 5.34 13.91
CA THR A 81 12.13 5.81 13.31
C THR A 81 11.06 4.73 13.20
N GLY A 82 11.38 3.49 13.55
CA GLY A 82 10.48 2.35 13.54
C GLY A 82 10.45 1.58 12.21
N PHE A 83 9.53 0.61 12.15
CA PHE A 83 9.38 -0.38 11.06
C PHE A 83 10.62 -1.26 10.89
N GLU A 84 11.14 -1.76 11.99
CA GLU A 84 12.33 -2.60 12.00
C GLU A 84 12.01 -4.05 11.64
N LEU A 85 12.85 -4.61 10.79
CA LEU A 85 12.76 -5.98 10.30
C LEU A 85 14.02 -6.74 10.68
N SER A 86 13.90 -8.06 10.91
CA SER A 86 15.07 -8.92 11.10
C SER A 86 15.91 -8.99 9.82
N ASP A 87 17.23 -9.18 9.96
CA ASP A 87 18.13 -9.27 8.79
C ASP A 87 17.80 -10.49 7.91
N LYS A 88 17.34 -11.59 8.52
CA LYS A 88 16.85 -12.77 7.80
C LYS A 88 15.63 -12.43 6.92
N ASP A 89 14.71 -11.59 7.41
CA ASP A 89 13.55 -11.19 6.64
C ASP A 89 13.94 -10.20 5.55
N LYS A 90 14.84 -9.25 5.82
CA LYS A 90 15.39 -8.32 4.81
C LYS A 90 16.07 -9.08 3.67
N GLU A 91 16.91 -10.08 3.97
CA GLU A 91 17.57 -10.92 2.98
C GLU A 91 16.57 -11.69 2.12
N HIS A 92 15.56 -12.32 2.75
CA HIS A 92 14.50 -13.01 2.03
C HIS A 92 13.71 -12.06 1.12
N MET A 93 13.33 -10.88 1.62
CA MET A 93 12.59 -9.87 0.87
C MET A 93 13.41 -9.31 -0.30
N ALA A 94 14.72 -9.17 -0.15
CA ALA A 94 15.63 -8.73 -1.21
C ALA A 94 15.69 -9.71 -2.41
N GLY A 95 15.39 -11.00 -2.21
CA GLY A 95 15.30 -12.00 -3.27
C GLY A 95 14.01 -11.99 -4.08
N CYS A 96 12.96 -11.33 -3.61
CA CYS A 96 11.62 -11.39 -4.20
C CYS A 96 11.52 -10.61 -5.51
N ARG A 97 11.00 -11.25 -6.58
CA ARG A 97 10.79 -10.61 -7.89
C ARG A 97 9.33 -10.21 -8.14
N VAL A 98 8.40 -11.00 -7.64
CA VAL A 98 6.96 -10.72 -7.64
C VAL A 98 6.46 -10.91 -6.22
N VAL A 99 5.74 -9.93 -5.71
CA VAL A 99 5.31 -9.90 -4.31
C VAL A 99 3.80 -9.75 -4.22
N VAL A 100 3.17 -10.55 -3.37
CA VAL A 100 1.83 -10.31 -2.84
C VAL A 100 1.99 -9.97 -1.38
N SER A 101 1.53 -8.79 -0.94
CA SER A 101 1.72 -8.33 0.43
C SER A 101 0.43 -7.85 1.08
N SER A 102 0.37 -8.00 2.40
CA SER A 102 -0.69 -7.52 3.27
C SER A 102 -0.12 -7.22 4.66
N CYS A 103 -0.90 -6.60 5.54
CA CYS A 103 -0.51 -6.41 6.93
C CYS A 103 -1.70 -6.50 7.88
N ILE A 104 -1.44 -6.88 9.13
CA ILE A 104 -2.37 -6.77 10.26
C ILE A 104 -1.57 -6.23 11.44
N PHE A 105 -1.91 -5.04 11.91
CA PHE A 105 -1.31 -4.44 13.11
C PHE A 105 -2.38 -4.24 14.17
N GLY A 106 -2.02 -4.46 15.44
CA GLY A 106 -2.89 -4.25 16.60
C GLY A 106 -4.14 -5.14 16.60
N ASN A 107 -4.04 -6.38 16.15
CA ASN A 107 -5.17 -7.33 16.07
C ASN A 107 -6.39 -6.84 15.27
N SER A 108 -6.21 -5.88 14.38
CA SER A 108 -7.30 -5.20 13.66
C SER A 108 -8.11 -6.11 12.75
N ASP A 109 -7.62 -7.32 12.44
CA ASP A 109 -8.29 -8.23 11.51
C ASP A 109 -7.93 -9.71 11.73
N PHE A 110 -8.65 -10.60 11.04
CA PHE A 110 -8.35 -12.03 10.96
C PHE A 110 -7.39 -12.32 9.82
N LEU A 111 -6.54 -13.32 9.97
CA LEU A 111 -5.62 -13.75 8.91
C LEU A 111 -6.42 -14.38 7.74
N ARG A 112 -6.45 -13.73 6.59
CA ARG A 112 -7.09 -14.20 5.36
C ARG A 112 -6.06 -14.89 4.45
N ARG A 113 -6.00 -16.23 4.49
CA ARG A 113 -5.06 -16.99 3.65
C ARG A 113 -5.52 -17.02 2.20
N PRO A 114 -4.64 -16.78 1.21
CA PRO A 114 -4.96 -16.97 -0.22
C PRO A 114 -5.55 -18.36 -0.47
N THR A 115 -6.47 -18.46 -1.42
CA THR A 115 -7.10 -19.75 -1.77
C THR A 115 -6.10 -20.62 -2.54
N SER A 116 -5.39 -21.48 -1.82
CA SER A 116 -4.23 -22.24 -2.36
C SER A 116 -4.55 -23.06 -3.61
N SER A 117 -5.80 -23.58 -3.73
CA SER A 117 -6.24 -24.32 -4.93
C SER A 117 -6.38 -23.45 -6.18
N LYS A 118 -6.43 -22.13 -6.03
CA LYS A 118 -6.50 -21.15 -7.13
C LYS A 118 -5.14 -20.58 -7.52
N ILE A 119 -4.10 -20.87 -6.75
CA ILE A 119 -2.73 -20.42 -7.01
C ILE A 119 -1.97 -21.57 -7.68
N SER A 120 -1.41 -21.30 -8.85
CA SER A 120 -0.65 -22.29 -9.63
C SER A 120 0.63 -22.73 -8.90
N THR A 121 1.14 -23.90 -9.23
CA THR A 121 2.43 -24.39 -8.73
C THR A 121 3.57 -23.42 -9.07
N PHE A 122 3.51 -22.83 -10.27
CA PHE A 122 4.48 -21.80 -10.69
C PHE A 122 4.46 -20.59 -9.75
N SER A 123 3.27 -20.03 -9.48
CA SER A 123 3.14 -18.86 -8.59
C SER A 123 3.51 -19.17 -7.15
N LYS A 124 3.17 -20.36 -6.63
CA LYS A 124 3.61 -20.81 -5.30
C LYS A 124 5.13 -20.83 -5.14
N LYS A 125 5.87 -21.15 -6.24
CA LYS A 125 7.33 -21.23 -6.25
C LYS A 125 8.01 -19.88 -6.50
N ASN A 126 7.41 -19.00 -7.30
CA ASN A 126 8.06 -17.80 -7.86
C ASN A 126 7.49 -16.48 -7.35
N VAL A 127 6.42 -16.50 -6.55
CA VAL A 127 5.81 -15.32 -5.96
C VAL A 127 6.00 -15.35 -4.45
N CYS A 128 6.52 -14.27 -3.89
CA CYS A 128 6.63 -14.09 -2.45
C CYS A 128 5.29 -13.60 -1.90
N PHE A 129 4.73 -14.33 -0.95
CA PHE A 129 3.53 -13.93 -0.22
C PHE A 129 3.94 -13.44 1.16
N MET A 130 3.82 -12.14 1.44
CA MET A 130 4.33 -11.50 2.66
C MET A 130 3.19 -10.94 3.50
N MET A 131 3.16 -11.31 4.78
CA MET A 131 2.20 -10.79 5.76
C MET A 131 2.98 -10.08 6.87
N PHE A 132 2.85 -8.75 6.93
CA PHE A 132 3.46 -7.94 7.98
C PHE A 132 2.56 -7.91 9.22
N LEU A 133 3.12 -8.24 10.37
CA LEU A 133 2.45 -8.28 11.66
C LEU A 133 3.29 -7.55 12.72
N ASP A 134 2.65 -7.01 13.75
CA ASP A 134 3.33 -6.72 15.02
C ASP A 134 3.35 -7.96 15.94
N GLU A 135 4.17 -7.93 16.97
CA GLU A 135 4.32 -9.05 17.91
C GLU A 135 3.00 -9.38 18.63
N LEU A 136 2.19 -8.37 18.94
CA LEU A 136 0.88 -8.52 19.56
C LEU A 136 -0.08 -9.31 18.67
N THR A 137 -0.13 -8.97 17.39
CA THR A 137 -0.96 -9.67 16.40
C THR A 137 -0.47 -11.10 16.20
N LEU A 138 0.84 -11.34 16.12
CA LEU A 138 1.38 -12.70 16.00
C LEU A 138 1.01 -13.57 17.20
N LYS A 139 1.13 -13.03 18.43
CA LYS A 139 0.74 -13.73 19.65
C LYS A 139 -0.75 -14.09 19.63
N LYS A 140 -1.62 -13.16 19.22
CA LYS A 140 -3.06 -13.40 19.09
C LYS A 140 -3.37 -14.47 18.05
N LEU A 141 -2.80 -14.38 16.86
CA LEU A 141 -2.99 -15.40 15.81
C LEU A 141 -2.53 -16.78 16.26
N SER A 142 -1.40 -16.86 16.98
CA SER A 142 -0.90 -18.13 17.52
C SER A 142 -1.86 -18.73 18.54
N SER A 143 -2.48 -17.93 19.42
CA SER A 143 -3.51 -18.38 20.36
C SER A 143 -4.80 -18.85 19.66
N GLU A 144 -5.04 -18.40 18.44
CA GLU A 144 -6.16 -18.83 17.58
C GLU A 144 -5.81 -20.06 16.70
N GLY A 145 -4.65 -20.70 16.93
CA GLY A 145 -4.19 -21.87 16.18
C GLY A 145 -3.49 -21.54 14.85
N HIS A 146 -3.21 -20.29 14.57
CA HIS A 146 -2.42 -19.84 13.41
C HIS A 146 -0.94 -19.75 13.78
N ILE A 147 -0.26 -20.89 13.91
CA ILE A 147 1.15 -20.98 14.28
C ILE A 147 2.00 -21.04 13.01
N PRO A 148 3.04 -20.19 12.88
CA PRO A 148 3.99 -20.30 11.78
C PRO A 148 4.73 -21.65 11.79
N ASP A 149 4.95 -22.23 10.63
CA ASP A 149 5.78 -23.42 10.46
C ASP A 149 7.28 -23.12 10.70
N ALA A 150 8.14 -24.13 10.61
CA ALA A 150 9.58 -24.01 10.81
C ALA A 150 10.25 -23.00 9.84
N MET A 151 9.60 -22.74 8.70
CA MET A 151 10.05 -21.75 7.72
C MET A 151 9.47 -20.36 8.00
N GLY A 152 8.60 -20.19 9.00
CA GLY A 152 7.92 -18.95 9.33
C GLY A 152 6.68 -18.65 8.49
N ASN A 153 6.03 -19.69 7.91
CA ASN A 153 4.86 -19.50 7.06
C ASN A 153 3.55 -19.92 7.77
N ILE A 154 2.47 -19.23 7.46
CA ILE A 154 1.10 -19.68 7.76
C ILE A 154 0.38 -19.86 6.42
N GLY A 155 0.32 -21.09 5.94
CA GLY A 155 -0.13 -21.40 4.57
C GLY A 155 0.81 -20.84 3.53
N LEU A 156 0.33 -19.97 2.64
CA LEU A 156 1.20 -19.29 1.66
C LEU A 156 1.87 -18.02 2.22
N TRP A 157 1.38 -17.46 3.31
CA TRP A 157 1.95 -16.26 3.90
C TRP A 157 3.25 -16.52 4.65
N ARG A 158 4.34 -15.94 4.20
CA ARG A 158 5.54 -15.72 5.03
C ARG A 158 5.24 -14.61 6.01
N ILE A 159 5.37 -14.91 7.31
CA ILE A 159 5.13 -13.95 8.38
C ILE A 159 6.36 -13.10 8.60
N ILE A 160 6.19 -11.79 8.53
CA ILE A 160 7.22 -10.78 8.78
C ILE A 160 6.81 -9.99 10.02
N VAL A 161 7.61 -10.11 11.08
CA VAL A 161 7.35 -9.40 12.34
C VAL A 161 8.03 -8.04 12.32
N VAL A 162 7.23 -6.98 12.40
CA VAL A 162 7.70 -5.59 12.45
C VAL A 162 7.87 -5.18 13.90
N LYS A 163 9.07 -4.75 14.25
CA LYS A 163 9.37 -4.15 15.56
C LYS A 163 9.31 -2.63 15.46
N HIS A 164 9.03 -1.99 16.60
CA HIS A 164 8.96 -0.53 16.72
C HIS A 164 8.10 0.09 15.61
N LEU A 165 6.78 0.05 15.80
CA LEU A 165 5.85 0.62 14.81
C LEU A 165 6.05 2.14 14.70
N PRO A 166 6.16 2.71 13.47
CA PRO A 166 6.56 4.11 13.28
C PRO A 166 5.48 5.12 13.68
N TYR A 167 4.22 4.68 13.84
CA TYR A 167 3.09 5.56 14.16
C TYR A 167 2.20 4.95 15.24
N ALA A 168 1.68 5.79 16.13
CA ALA A 168 0.62 5.40 17.08
C ALA A 168 -0.68 5.05 16.35
N ASP A 169 -0.98 5.72 15.22
CA ASP A 169 -2.07 5.31 14.32
C ASP A 169 -1.64 4.07 13.50
N LEU A 170 -2.16 2.89 13.88
CA LEU A 170 -1.87 1.63 13.21
C LEU A 170 -2.36 1.60 11.75
N ARG A 171 -3.37 2.41 11.40
CA ARG A 171 -3.80 2.57 9.99
C ARG A 171 -2.72 3.30 9.20
N LYS A 172 -2.03 4.28 9.80
CA LYS A 172 -0.89 4.97 9.19
C LYS A 172 0.30 4.03 9.06
N THR A 173 0.61 3.24 10.09
CA THR A 173 1.62 2.17 10.02
C THR A 173 1.35 1.20 8.86
N GLY A 174 0.09 0.80 8.65
CA GLY A 174 -0.30 -0.07 7.53
C GLY A 174 -0.05 0.54 6.14
N LYS A 175 0.12 1.86 6.04
CA LYS A 175 0.46 2.52 4.76
C LYS A 175 1.92 2.32 4.35
N VAL A 176 2.80 1.99 5.29
CA VAL A 176 4.20 1.69 4.98
C VAL A 176 4.30 0.51 4.00
N PRO A 177 3.86 -0.71 4.31
CA PRO A 177 3.93 -1.82 3.36
C PRO A 177 2.99 -1.64 2.17
N LYS A 178 1.92 -0.86 2.31
CA LYS A 178 0.97 -0.56 1.23
C LYS A 178 1.60 0.28 0.13
N PHE A 179 2.30 1.35 0.45
CA PHE A 179 2.85 2.28 -0.53
C PHE A 179 4.34 2.07 -0.81
N LEU A 180 5.12 1.70 0.19
CA LEU A 180 6.57 1.62 0.09
C LEU A 180 7.09 0.21 -0.25
N SER A 181 6.29 -0.61 -0.95
CA SER A 181 6.72 -1.96 -1.31
C SER A 181 8.00 -1.99 -2.15
N HIS A 182 8.26 -0.97 -2.99
CA HIS A 182 9.50 -0.85 -3.75
C HIS A 182 10.73 -0.56 -2.86
N ARG A 183 10.53 0.02 -1.65
CA ARG A 183 11.59 0.18 -0.64
C ARG A 183 11.82 -1.10 0.13
N LEU A 184 10.75 -1.83 0.48
CA LEU A 184 10.79 -3.09 1.22
C LEU A 184 11.32 -4.27 0.38
N PHE A 185 11.07 -4.23 -0.92
CA PHE A 185 11.43 -5.30 -1.87
C PHE A 185 12.28 -4.74 -3.02
N PRO A 186 13.56 -4.44 -2.80
CA PRO A 186 14.40 -3.70 -3.74
C PRO A 186 14.60 -4.41 -5.09
N SER A 187 14.49 -5.74 -5.13
CA SER A 187 14.59 -6.52 -6.35
C SER A 187 13.25 -6.83 -7.02
N ALA A 188 12.12 -6.42 -6.41
CA ALA A 188 10.82 -6.73 -6.97
C ALA A 188 10.56 -5.90 -8.23
N ARG A 189 10.00 -6.58 -9.25
CA ARG A 189 9.53 -5.95 -10.49
C ARG A 189 8.05 -5.64 -10.42
N TYR A 190 7.29 -6.42 -9.64
CA TYR A 190 5.85 -6.28 -9.51
C TYR A 190 5.43 -6.53 -8.06
N SER A 191 4.41 -5.80 -7.62
CA SER A 191 3.75 -6.06 -6.34
C SER A 191 2.23 -5.97 -6.44
N ILE A 192 1.57 -6.81 -5.65
CA ILE A 192 0.13 -6.82 -5.44
C ILE A 192 -0.11 -6.58 -3.96
N TRP A 193 -0.78 -5.49 -3.64
CA TRP A 193 -1.21 -5.17 -2.28
C TRP A 193 -2.64 -5.65 -2.03
N LEU A 194 -2.86 -6.21 -0.85
CA LEU A 194 -4.17 -6.59 -0.33
C LEU A 194 -4.35 -6.00 1.07
N ASP A 195 -5.42 -5.26 1.32
CA ASP A 195 -5.80 -4.94 2.70
C ASP A 195 -6.14 -6.25 3.45
N SER A 196 -5.95 -6.28 4.77
CA SER A 196 -6.16 -7.46 5.64
C SER A 196 -7.53 -8.14 5.48
N LYS A 197 -8.57 -7.34 5.22
CA LYS A 197 -9.93 -7.84 4.97
C LYS A 197 -10.13 -8.54 3.62
N MET A 198 -9.08 -8.64 2.79
CA MET A 198 -9.14 -9.24 1.47
C MET A 198 -8.57 -10.65 1.46
N ARG A 199 -9.24 -11.57 0.75
CA ARG A 199 -8.72 -12.91 0.44
C ARG A 199 -8.48 -13.03 -1.06
N LEU A 200 -7.25 -13.30 -1.45
CA LEU A 200 -6.89 -13.58 -2.84
C LEU A 200 -7.45 -14.96 -3.26
N HIS A 201 -8.13 -15.02 -4.38
CA HIS A 201 -8.65 -16.28 -4.94
C HIS A 201 -8.36 -16.44 -6.45
N THR A 202 -7.41 -15.67 -6.97
CA THR A 202 -6.94 -15.73 -8.36
C THR A 202 -5.41 -15.74 -8.36
N ASP A 203 -4.83 -16.42 -9.34
CA ASP A 203 -3.38 -16.53 -9.48
C ASP A 203 -2.73 -15.13 -9.69
N PRO A 204 -1.66 -14.80 -8.95
CA PRO A 204 -1.00 -13.50 -9.07
C PRO A 204 -0.52 -13.16 -10.49
N MET A 205 -0.03 -14.16 -11.25
CA MET A 205 0.45 -13.91 -12.60
C MET A 205 -0.70 -13.54 -13.56
N LEU A 206 -1.89 -14.12 -13.38
CA LEU A 206 -3.09 -13.74 -14.13
C LEU A 206 -3.55 -12.31 -13.76
N ILE A 207 -3.39 -11.92 -12.50
CA ILE A 207 -3.68 -10.56 -12.04
C ILE A 207 -2.75 -9.56 -12.72
N LEU A 208 -1.43 -9.83 -12.74
CA LEU A 208 -0.45 -8.96 -13.41
C LEU A 208 -0.74 -8.85 -14.92
N GLU A 209 -1.06 -9.97 -15.56
CA GLU A 209 -1.42 -10.00 -16.97
C GLU A 209 -2.64 -9.12 -17.25
N TYR A 210 -3.71 -9.32 -16.51
CA TYR A 210 -4.98 -8.64 -16.72
C TYR A 210 -4.91 -7.14 -16.46
N PHE A 211 -4.38 -6.74 -15.31
CA PHE A 211 -4.43 -5.35 -14.84
C PHE A 211 -3.27 -4.47 -15.32
N LEU A 212 -2.10 -5.06 -15.63
CA LEU A 212 -0.92 -4.30 -16.07
C LEU A 212 -0.52 -4.59 -17.51
N TRP A 213 -0.27 -5.86 -17.87
CA TRP A 213 0.38 -6.14 -19.15
C TRP A 213 -0.56 -5.92 -20.34
N ARG A 214 -1.81 -6.37 -20.25
CA ARG A 214 -2.80 -6.16 -21.30
C ARG A 214 -3.16 -4.70 -21.51
N THR A 215 -3.16 -3.93 -20.41
CA THR A 215 -3.47 -2.50 -20.43
C THR A 215 -2.24 -1.62 -20.67
N ARG A 216 -1.04 -2.21 -20.71
CA ARG A 216 0.25 -1.51 -20.80
C ARG A 216 0.41 -0.46 -19.69
N SER A 217 -0.09 -0.78 -18.50
CA SER A 217 -0.08 0.11 -17.34
C SER A 217 1.02 -0.28 -16.36
N GLU A 218 1.50 0.70 -15.62
CA GLU A 218 2.50 0.55 -14.56
C GLU A 218 1.86 0.46 -13.18
N TYR A 219 0.66 0.99 -13.06
CA TYR A 219 -0.10 1.06 -11.83
C TYR A 219 -1.57 0.72 -12.11
N ALA A 220 -2.18 -0.13 -11.29
CA ALA A 220 -3.59 -0.45 -11.42
C ALA A 220 -4.28 -0.43 -10.05
N ILE A 221 -5.42 0.23 -9.99
CA ILE A 221 -6.23 0.40 -8.78
C ILE A 221 -7.70 0.48 -9.18
N SER A 222 -8.63 -0.01 -8.36
CA SER A 222 -10.04 0.16 -8.68
C SER A 222 -10.57 1.54 -8.26
N ASN A 223 -11.58 2.03 -8.95
CA ASN A 223 -12.37 3.15 -8.46
C ASN A 223 -13.19 2.73 -7.22
N HIS A 224 -13.62 3.71 -6.43
CA HIS A 224 -14.61 3.46 -5.39
C HIS A 224 -15.97 3.14 -6.06
N TYR A 225 -16.73 2.19 -5.50
CA TYR A 225 -17.99 1.72 -6.12
C TYR A 225 -19.13 2.74 -6.09
N ASP A 226 -19.05 3.75 -5.25
CA ASP A 226 -20.14 4.69 -4.93
C ASP A 226 -19.69 6.16 -5.05
N ARG A 227 -18.54 6.53 -4.51
CA ARG A 227 -18.04 7.90 -4.50
C ARG A 227 -16.95 8.09 -5.54
N HIS A 228 -17.08 9.17 -6.33
CA HIS A 228 -16.12 9.47 -7.39
C HIS A 228 -15.44 10.84 -7.22
N CYS A 229 -15.97 11.70 -6.33
CA CYS A 229 -15.47 13.03 -6.07
C CYS A 229 -14.81 13.14 -4.69
N VAL A 230 -13.65 13.80 -4.59
CA VAL A 230 -12.96 14.03 -3.30
C VAL A 230 -13.83 14.80 -2.32
N TRP A 231 -14.68 15.72 -2.80
CA TRP A 231 -15.66 16.46 -1.97
C TRP A 231 -16.62 15.52 -1.23
N GLU A 232 -17.11 14.51 -1.91
CA GLU A 232 -17.99 13.49 -1.32
C GLU A 232 -17.23 12.65 -0.29
N GLU A 233 -15.97 12.31 -0.59
CA GLU A 233 -15.11 11.55 0.32
C GLU A 233 -14.81 12.35 1.60
N VAL A 234 -14.54 13.65 1.50
CA VAL A 234 -14.37 14.55 2.65
C VAL A 234 -15.61 14.54 3.54
N LEU A 235 -16.81 14.80 2.96
CA LEU A 235 -18.06 14.79 3.70
C LEU A 235 -18.33 13.44 4.38
N GLN A 236 -18.09 12.33 3.69
CA GLN A 236 -18.29 11.00 4.23
C GLN A 236 -17.35 10.69 5.40
N ASN A 237 -16.07 11.10 5.33
CA ASN A 237 -15.12 10.87 6.43
C ASN A 237 -15.48 11.70 7.67
N LYS A 238 -15.94 12.94 7.49
CA LYS A 238 -16.45 13.78 8.58
C LYS A 238 -17.72 13.17 9.20
N ARG A 239 -18.67 12.73 8.39
CA ARG A 239 -19.91 12.07 8.86
C ARG A 239 -19.62 10.80 9.68
N LEU A 240 -18.63 10.01 9.29
CA LEU A 240 -18.24 8.79 10.00
C LEU A 240 -17.37 9.03 11.22
N ASN A 241 -16.93 10.25 11.45
CA ASN A 241 -16.07 10.67 12.57
C ASN A 241 -14.84 9.77 12.80
N LYS A 242 -14.22 9.29 11.71
CA LYS A 242 -13.10 8.34 11.77
C LYS A 242 -11.73 9.01 11.85
N TYR A 243 -11.66 10.29 11.52
CA TYR A 243 -10.44 11.10 11.45
C TYR A 243 -10.70 12.49 12.01
N ASN A 244 -9.65 13.17 12.45
CA ASN A 244 -9.73 14.54 12.93
C ASN A 244 -10.26 15.47 11.82
N HIS A 245 -11.37 16.15 12.07
CA HIS A 245 -12.05 17.01 11.09
C HIS A 245 -11.19 18.21 10.69
N THR A 246 -10.45 18.81 11.63
CA THR A 246 -9.55 19.94 11.36
C THR A 246 -8.46 19.54 10.36
N VAL A 247 -7.81 18.39 10.58
CA VAL A 247 -6.78 17.89 9.67
C VAL A 247 -7.35 17.55 8.28
N ILE A 248 -8.59 17.03 8.21
CA ILE A 248 -9.28 16.81 6.91
C ILE A 248 -9.50 18.15 6.20
N ASP A 249 -9.96 19.19 6.90
CA ASP A 249 -10.22 20.49 6.32
C ASP A 249 -8.93 21.19 5.87
N GLU A 250 -7.88 21.14 6.67
CA GLU A 250 -6.54 21.65 6.31
C GLU A 250 -6.01 20.96 5.05
N GLN A 251 -6.06 19.63 5.00
CA GLN A 251 -5.65 18.83 3.84
C GLN A 251 -6.45 19.23 2.60
N PHE A 252 -7.75 19.34 2.73
CA PHE A 252 -8.63 19.62 1.61
C PHE A 252 -8.44 21.05 1.08
N MET A 253 -8.38 22.06 1.97
CA MET A 253 -8.09 23.44 1.59
C MET A 253 -6.73 23.58 0.92
N PHE A 254 -5.73 22.89 1.45
CA PHE A 254 -4.39 22.87 0.85
C PHE A 254 -4.43 22.33 -0.59
N TYR A 255 -5.14 21.22 -0.83
CA TYR A 255 -5.27 20.66 -2.16
C TYR A 255 -6.04 21.55 -3.14
N GLN A 256 -7.09 22.21 -2.67
CA GLN A 256 -7.85 23.17 -3.48
C GLN A 256 -6.99 24.37 -3.87
N SER A 257 -6.22 24.94 -2.94
CA SER A 257 -5.34 26.07 -3.22
C SER A 257 -4.22 25.73 -4.22
N ASP A 258 -3.81 24.44 -4.28
CA ASP A 258 -2.81 23.91 -5.23
C ASP A 258 -3.44 23.25 -6.47
N GLY A 259 -4.68 23.58 -6.79
CA GLY A 259 -5.33 23.28 -8.06
C GLY A 259 -6.07 21.95 -8.14
N LEU A 260 -6.47 21.34 -7.01
CA LEU A 260 -7.43 20.23 -7.04
C LEU A 260 -8.81 20.76 -7.43
N VAL A 261 -9.33 20.29 -8.56
CA VAL A 261 -10.67 20.62 -9.06
C VAL A 261 -11.67 19.52 -8.72
N LYS A 262 -12.95 19.91 -8.71
CA LYS A 262 -14.05 18.97 -8.50
C LYS A 262 -14.14 17.97 -9.66
N PHE A 263 -14.37 16.70 -9.33
CA PHE A 263 -14.66 15.69 -10.35
C PHE A 263 -16.03 15.93 -10.95
N ILE A 264 -16.12 15.90 -12.27
CA ILE A 264 -17.35 16.04 -13.04
C ILE A 264 -17.48 14.80 -13.92
N GLU A 265 -18.48 13.97 -13.64
CA GLU A 265 -18.66 12.67 -14.31
C GLU A 265 -18.96 12.82 -15.82
N SER A 266 -19.70 13.88 -16.20
CA SER A 266 -20.00 14.18 -17.60
C SER A 266 -18.81 14.69 -18.41
N ASN A 267 -17.66 14.95 -17.77
CA ASN A 267 -16.46 15.41 -18.46
C ASN A 267 -15.73 14.24 -19.10
N LEU A 268 -16.03 13.97 -20.38
CA LEU A 268 -15.41 12.92 -21.18
C LEU A 268 -13.88 13.08 -21.38
N SER A 269 -13.35 14.28 -21.11
CA SER A 269 -11.91 14.55 -21.15
C SER A 269 -11.23 14.35 -19.78
N SER A 270 -11.94 13.85 -18.77
CA SER A 270 -11.35 13.56 -17.47
C SER A 270 -10.22 12.53 -17.60
N ILE A 271 -9.09 12.87 -17.01
CA ILE A 271 -7.87 12.03 -17.03
C ILE A 271 -8.05 10.70 -16.27
N LEU A 272 -8.93 10.71 -15.28
CA LEU A 272 -9.29 9.57 -14.44
C LEU A 272 -10.80 9.34 -14.48
N PRO A 273 -11.27 8.10 -14.50
CA PRO A 273 -12.70 7.78 -14.41
C PRO A 273 -13.31 8.05 -13.02
N SER A 274 -12.47 8.27 -12.02
CA SER A 274 -12.86 8.65 -10.65
C SER A 274 -11.68 9.30 -9.93
N PHE A 275 -11.97 10.25 -9.03
CA PHE A 275 -10.95 10.84 -8.15
C PHE A 275 -10.84 10.10 -6.81
N VAL A 276 -11.73 9.15 -6.55
CA VAL A 276 -11.72 8.34 -5.33
C VAL A 276 -11.42 6.87 -5.66
N PRO A 277 -10.24 6.36 -5.29
CA PRO A 277 -9.88 4.97 -5.51
C PRO A 277 -10.43 4.07 -4.39
N GLU A 278 -10.50 2.76 -4.67
CA GLU A 278 -10.62 1.72 -3.65
C GLU A 278 -9.26 1.06 -3.44
N GLY A 279 -8.50 1.60 -2.49
CA GLY A 279 -7.10 1.23 -2.24
C GLY A 279 -6.89 -0.12 -1.55
N SER A 280 -7.93 -0.92 -1.32
CA SER A 280 -7.77 -2.23 -0.69
C SER A 280 -7.08 -3.26 -1.58
N PHE A 281 -6.95 -2.97 -2.89
CA PHE A 281 -6.28 -3.80 -3.88
C PHE A 281 -5.51 -2.91 -4.86
N ILE A 282 -4.18 -3.06 -4.90
CA ILE A 282 -3.30 -2.28 -5.78
C ILE A 282 -2.34 -3.22 -6.48
N VAL A 283 -2.17 -3.05 -7.79
CA VAL A 283 -1.23 -3.81 -8.60
C VAL A 283 -0.22 -2.85 -9.22
N ARG A 284 1.09 -3.13 -9.10
CA ARG A 284 2.15 -2.21 -9.54
C ARG A 284 3.28 -2.92 -10.25
N ALA A 285 3.80 -2.29 -11.31
CA ALA A 285 5.16 -2.50 -11.78
C ALA A 285 6.07 -1.50 -11.04
N HIS A 286 7.22 -1.93 -10.56
CA HIS A 286 8.18 -1.06 -9.86
C HIS A 286 9.04 -0.27 -10.86
N THR A 287 8.37 0.57 -11.68
CA THR A 287 9.01 1.53 -12.57
C THR A 287 9.34 2.82 -11.82
N PRO A 288 10.27 3.66 -12.31
CA PRO A 288 10.59 4.93 -11.68
C PRO A 288 9.37 5.82 -11.39
N MET A 289 8.44 5.95 -12.35
CA MET A 289 7.25 6.80 -12.17
C MET A 289 6.24 6.17 -11.20
N SER A 290 6.06 4.86 -11.21
CA SER A 290 5.21 4.14 -10.24
C SER A 290 5.77 4.24 -8.82
N ASN A 291 7.10 4.13 -8.66
CA ASN A 291 7.79 4.28 -7.39
C ASN A 291 7.69 5.72 -6.87
N LEU A 292 7.94 6.71 -7.73
CA LEU A 292 7.80 8.13 -7.40
C LEU A 292 6.37 8.45 -6.94
N PHE A 293 5.36 8.03 -7.70
CA PHE A 293 3.96 8.20 -7.31
C PHE A 293 3.65 7.57 -5.94
N SER A 294 4.16 6.37 -5.69
CA SER A 294 3.96 5.67 -4.43
C SER A 294 4.62 6.40 -3.25
N CYS A 295 5.83 6.94 -3.41
CA CYS A 295 6.48 7.80 -2.42
C CYS A 295 5.68 9.08 -2.15
N LEU A 296 5.30 9.80 -3.19
CA LEU A 296 4.53 11.04 -3.07
C LEU A 296 3.18 10.79 -2.38
N TRP A 297 2.49 9.72 -2.75
CA TRP A 297 1.22 9.38 -2.11
C TRP A 297 1.40 8.99 -0.64
N PHE A 298 2.47 8.27 -0.31
CA PHE A 298 2.85 8.02 1.07
C PHE A 298 3.11 9.32 1.84
N ASN A 299 3.88 10.26 1.28
CA ASN A 299 4.22 11.53 1.92
C ASN A 299 2.97 12.38 2.21
N GLU A 300 1.97 12.37 1.32
CA GLU A 300 0.70 13.05 1.59
C GLU A 300 -0.08 12.40 2.75
N VAL A 301 -0.06 11.07 2.83
CA VAL A 301 -0.68 10.33 3.94
C VAL A 301 0.12 10.53 5.24
N ASP A 302 1.44 10.64 5.15
CA ASP A 302 2.29 10.93 6.30
C ASP A 302 2.07 12.34 6.85
N ARG A 303 1.96 13.33 5.96
CA ARG A 303 1.77 14.73 6.31
C ARG A 303 0.38 15.03 6.89
N PHE A 304 -0.67 14.42 6.37
CA PHE A 304 -2.06 14.72 6.69
C PHE A 304 -2.78 13.52 7.35
N THR A 305 -3.85 13.06 6.73
CA THR A 305 -4.65 11.95 7.27
C THR A 305 -4.20 10.60 6.71
N SER A 306 -4.33 9.53 7.51
CA SER A 306 -4.14 8.16 7.02
C SER A 306 -5.22 7.68 6.04
N ARG A 307 -6.18 8.56 5.67
CA ARG A 307 -7.19 8.30 4.65
C ARG A 307 -6.63 8.55 3.25
N ASP A 308 -6.04 7.54 2.66
CA ASP A 308 -5.36 7.58 1.37
C ASP A 308 -6.24 8.01 0.18
N GLN A 309 -7.56 7.80 0.25
CA GLN A 309 -8.51 8.24 -0.77
C GLN A 309 -8.59 9.75 -0.92
N LEU A 310 -8.30 10.52 0.14
CA LEU A 310 -8.32 11.99 0.08
C LEU A 310 -7.16 12.56 -0.73
N SER A 311 -6.00 11.88 -0.73
CA SER A 311 -4.77 12.38 -1.37
C SER A 311 -4.49 11.80 -2.75
N PHE A 312 -5.13 10.70 -3.15
CA PHE A 312 -4.85 10.00 -4.40
C PHE A 312 -4.91 10.89 -5.64
N ALA A 313 -6.09 11.47 -5.88
CA ALA A 313 -6.33 12.26 -7.09
C ALA A 313 -5.42 13.49 -7.14
N TYR A 314 -5.27 14.20 -6.02
CA TYR A 314 -4.37 15.34 -5.93
C TYR A 314 -2.94 14.94 -6.31
N THR A 315 -2.41 13.89 -5.68
CA THR A 315 -1.04 13.41 -5.95
C THR A 315 -0.84 13.01 -7.41
N PHE A 316 -1.78 12.26 -7.98
CA PHE A 316 -1.69 11.81 -9.36
C PHE A 316 -1.77 12.97 -10.36
N LEU A 317 -2.75 13.86 -10.18
CA LEU A 317 -2.98 14.99 -11.08
C LEU A 317 -1.81 15.99 -11.03
N LYS A 318 -1.29 16.26 -9.84
CA LYS A 318 -0.11 17.14 -9.67
C LYS A 318 1.13 16.51 -10.32
N LEU A 319 1.42 15.24 -10.05
CA LEU A 319 2.54 14.54 -10.67
C LEU A 319 2.45 14.60 -12.19
N LYS A 320 1.27 14.37 -12.75
CA LYS A 320 1.04 14.44 -14.22
C LYS A 320 1.21 15.85 -14.76
N ARG A 321 0.68 16.86 -14.08
CA ARG A 321 0.78 18.29 -14.47
C ARG A 321 2.23 18.73 -14.52
N MET A 322 3.05 18.33 -13.56
CA MET A 322 4.43 18.74 -13.46
C MET A 322 5.38 17.95 -14.39
N ASN A 323 4.92 16.83 -14.96
CA ASN A 323 5.75 15.95 -15.78
C ASN A 323 5.05 15.56 -17.10
N PRO A 324 4.73 16.50 -17.99
CA PRO A 324 3.97 16.19 -19.22
C PRO A 324 4.71 15.24 -20.16
N GLY A 325 6.05 15.21 -20.13
CA GLY A 325 6.88 14.31 -20.96
C GLY A 325 7.17 12.93 -20.32
N LYS A 326 6.68 12.66 -19.12
CA LYS A 326 6.94 11.41 -18.38
C LYS A 326 5.63 10.87 -17.76
N PRO A 327 4.71 10.33 -18.55
CA PRO A 327 3.42 9.88 -18.06
C PRO A 327 3.56 8.65 -17.16
N LEU A 328 2.79 8.63 -16.06
CA LEU A 328 2.47 7.41 -15.33
C LEU A 328 1.25 6.77 -15.98
N HIS A 329 1.42 5.57 -16.51
CA HIS A 329 0.32 4.80 -17.12
C HIS A 329 -0.48 4.08 -16.03
N LEU A 330 -1.59 4.68 -15.63
CA LEU A 330 -2.47 4.18 -14.57
C LEU A 330 -3.74 3.57 -15.17
N ASN A 331 -4.01 2.32 -14.83
CA ASN A 331 -5.27 1.64 -15.08
C ASN A 331 -6.18 1.76 -13.85
N MET A 332 -7.19 2.64 -13.93
CA MET A 332 -8.24 2.69 -12.93
C MET A 332 -9.43 1.85 -13.42
N PHE A 333 -9.56 0.65 -12.85
CA PHE A 333 -10.58 -0.33 -13.25
C PHE A 333 -11.80 -0.29 -12.32
N LYS A 334 -12.88 -0.97 -12.71
CA LYS A 334 -14.14 -1.00 -11.93
C LYS A 334 -14.02 -1.89 -10.69
N ASP A 335 -14.67 -1.52 -9.60
CA ASP A 335 -14.68 -2.28 -8.34
C ASP A 335 -15.19 -3.73 -8.50
N CYS A 336 -16.09 -4.01 -9.46
CA CYS A 336 -16.54 -5.37 -9.75
C CYS A 336 -15.41 -6.28 -10.26
N GLU A 337 -14.41 -5.73 -10.96
CA GLU A 337 -13.24 -6.50 -11.42
C GLU A 337 -12.34 -6.89 -10.24
N ARG A 338 -12.17 -6.00 -9.23
CA ARG A 338 -11.51 -6.35 -7.97
C ARG A 338 -12.22 -7.51 -7.27
N ARG A 339 -13.57 -7.46 -7.20
CA ARG A 339 -14.37 -8.52 -6.58
C ARG A 339 -14.27 -9.86 -7.31
N ALA A 340 -13.97 -9.83 -8.61
CA ALA A 340 -13.72 -11.05 -9.38
C ALA A 340 -12.41 -11.77 -9.02
N VAL A 341 -11.43 -11.07 -8.43
CA VAL A 341 -10.12 -11.64 -8.08
C VAL A 341 -9.87 -11.76 -6.58
N CYS A 342 -10.60 -11.01 -5.75
CA CYS A 342 -10.46 -10.97 -4.31
C CYS A 342 -11.81 -10.93 -3.61
N LYS A 343 -11.99 -11.77 -2.58
CA LYS A 343 -13.18 -11.73 -1.71
C LYS A 343 -12.95 -10.75 -0.56
N LEU A 344 -13.92 -9.86 -0.34
CA LEU A 344 -13.96 -8.92 0.77
C LEU A 344 -14.64 -9.55 1.98
N PHE A 345 -14.10 -9.26 3.18
CA PHE A 345 -14.66 -9.66 4.47
C PHE A 345 -14.84 -8.43 5.36
N HIS A 346 -15.61 -8.56 6.43
CA HIS A 346 -15.70 -7.55 7.47
C HIS A 346 -14.45 -7.58 8.35
N HIS A 347 -14.10 -6.43 8.92
CA HIS A 347 -13.05 -6.34 9.94
C HIS A 347 -13.45 -7.13 11.19
N ARG A 348 -12.46 -7.47 12.03
CA ARG A 348 -12.71 -8.00 13.36
C ARG A 348 -13.48 -6.93 14.14
N VAL A 349 -14.61 -7.33 14.74
CA VAL A 349 -15.29 -6.55 15.76
C VAL A 349 -14.69 -6.99 17.08
N GLU A 350 -14.06 -6.08 17.83
CA GLU A 350 -13.71 -6.38 19.21
C GLU A 350 -15.00 -6.53 19.99
N ASP A 351 -15.18 -7.66 20.68
CA ASP A 351 -16.24 -7.83 21.68
C ASP A 351 -15.94 -6.88 22.84
N ILE A 352 -16.47 -5.68 22.76
CA ILE A 352 -16.47 -4.72 23.84
C ILE A 352 -17.52 -5.24 24.85
N ASN A 353 -17.05 -5.90 25.88
CA ASN A 353 -17.68 -6.54 27.03
C ASN A 353 -18.00 -8.05 26.89
N PRO A 354 -17.32 -8.89 27.68
CA PRO A 354 -17.93 -10.15 28.09
C PRO A 354 -19.16 -9.81 28.99
N PRO A 355 -20.29 -10.51 28.83
CA PRO A 355 -21.42 -10.33 29.74
C PRO A 355 -20.94 -10.61 31.20
N PRO A 356 -21.42 -9.86 32.20
CA PRO A 356 -21.05 -10.11 33.58
C PRO A 356 -21.43 -11.55 33.97
N PRO A 357 -20.60 -12.22 34.78
CA PRO A 357 -20.87 -13.58 35.18
C PRO A 357 -22.25 -13.63 35.88
N THR A 358 -23.16 -14.37 35.32
CA THR A 358 -24.47 -14.67 35.96
C THR A 358 -24.20 -15.43 37.25
N THR A 359 -24.20 -14.74 38.38
CA THR A 359 -24.33 -15.35 39.71
C THR A 359 -25.68 -16.08 39.78
N ARG A 360 -25.64 -17.40 39.61
CA ARG A 360 -26.76 -18.23 40.04
C ARG A 360 -26.85 -18.12 41.57
N SER A 361 -27.80 -17.33 42.04
CA SER A 361 -28.26 -17.43 43.44
C SER A 361 -28.99 -18.76 43.60
N SER A 362 -28.35 -19.68 44.33
CA SER A 362 -29.03 -20.80 44.90
C SER A 362 -29.96 -20.27 46.00
N VAL A 363 -31.25 -20.31 45.76
CA VAL A 363 -32.28 -20.20 46.83
C VAL A 363 -32.67 -21.59 47.23
N ASN A 364 -32.43 -21.89 48.52
CA ASN A 364 -32.97 -23.08 49.22
C ASN A 364 -34.48 -23.03 49.26
#